data_521e89ff5fb9938f6bee3affa53b27f0
#
_entry.id   521e89ff5fb9938f6bee3affa53b27f0
#
_cell.length_a   1.000
_cell.length_b   1.000
_cell.length_c   1.000
_cell.angle_alpha   90.00
_cell.angle_beta   90.00
_cell.angle_gamma   90.00
#
_symmetry.space_group_name_H-M   'P 1'
#
loop_
_entity.id
_entity.type
_entity.pdbx_description
1 polymer ?
#
loop_
_entity_poly.entity_id
_entity_poly.type
_entity_poly.pdbx_seq_one_letter_code
_entity_poly.pdbx_strand_id
1 'polypeptide(L)'
;MKSTARNYSNEIEFFSTNSLYERTNVRIPSCETVITQSQGNEIIRIIHNAGKTFVSTQQKHIPIIQKYLCTNNIVEKLCSPSFYCEILNLLGYDPRKFLLEPSEEFWQDVKYNCVHMLDYVCTKDTFVSQSTDQVETILRGDERFILDDNFDSTMYCITDNKRMISCSYYKPNCRMFENTCSMQVFTRWEHRGKGYGKMTASAATQDVVKMNRLALWACQVENIPSRKIAESLGYMLLGGELRIMK
;
A
#
# COMPACT_ATOMS: atom_id res chain seq x y z
N MET A 1 7.98 -19.94 -31.09
CA MET A 1 8.58 -19.16 -29.99
C MET A 1 8.06 -19.70 -28.68
N LYS A 2 8.91 -20.36 -27.87
CA LYS A 2 8.51 -20.80 -26.54
C LYS A 2 8.43 -19.56 -25.65
N SER A 3 7.22 -19.20 -25.21
CA SER A 3 7.01 -18.21 -24.15
C SER A 3 7.66 -18.76 -22.88
N THR A 4 8.82 -18.26 -22.52
CA THR A 4 9.37 -18.49 -21.18
C THR A 4 8.39 -17.85 -20.20
N ALA A 5 7.74 -18.66 -19.39
CA ALA A 5 6.87 -18.17 -18.30
C ALA A 5 7.70 -17.20 -17.45
N ARG A 6 7.20 -15.98 -17.31
CA ARG A 6 7.87 -14.93 -16.51
C ARG A 6 7.86 -15.36 -15.04
N ASN A 7 9.01 -15.34 -14.39
CA ASN A 7 9.11 -15.68 -12.98
C ASN A 7 8.83 -14.45 -12.09
N TYR A 8 7.56 -14.19 -11.82
CA TYR A 8 7.14 -13.08 -10.98
C TYR A 8 7.67 -13.16 -9.53
N SER A 9 8.01 -14.34 -9.03
CA SER A 9 8.58 -14.48 -7.69
C SER A 9 9.90 -13.72 -7.55
N ASN A 10 10.78 -13.82 -8.53
CA ASN A 10 12.05 -13.09 -8.52
C ASN A 10 11.85 -11.57 -8.64
N GLU A 11 10.86 -11.13 -9.41
CA GLU A 11 10.54 -9.70 -9.55
C GLU A 11 9.95 -9.13 -8.25
N ILE A 12 9.07 -9.89 -7.60
CA ILE A 12 8.51 -9.52 -6.29
C ILE A 12 9.61 -9.44 -5.24
N GLU A 13 10.51 -10.42 -5.20
CA GLU A 13 11.64 -10.41 -4.27
C GLU A 13 12.59 -9.24 -4.52
N PHE A 14 12.91 -8.98 -5.78
CA PHE A 14 13.74 -7.83 -6.19
C PHE A 14 13.08 -6.50 -5.80
N PHE A 15 11.79 -6.33 -6.12
CA PHE A 15 11.03 -5.15 -5.73
C PHE A 15 11.01 -4.97 -4.21
N SER A 16 10.68 -6.02 -3.47
CA SER A 16 10.55 -5.98 -2.01
C SER A 16 11.87 -5.63 -1.34
N THR A 17 12.98 -6.21 -1.81
CA THR A 17 14.33 -5.94 -1.28
C THR A 17 14.75 -4.49 -1.52
N ASN A 18 14.52 -3.96 -2.72
CA ASN A 18 14.89 -2.60 -3.05
C ASN A 18 13.95 -1.57 -2.40
N SER A 19 12.66 -1.85 -2.32
CA SER A 19 11.70 -1.00 -1.61
C SER A 19 12.06 -0.88 -0.12
N LEU A 20 12.45 -1.98 0.51
CA LEU A 20 12.89 -1.97 1.90
C LEU A 20 14.19 -1.18 2.06
N TYR A 21 15.16 -1.35 1.16
CA TYR A 21 16.40 -0.58 1.16
C TYR A 21 16.14 0.92 0.99
N GLU A 22 15.29 1.34 0.06
CA GLU A 22 14.95 2.76 -0.12
C GLU A 22 14.29 3.37 1.11
N ARG A 23 13.42 2.61 1.79
CA ARG A 23 12.74 3.08 3.01
C ARG A 23 13.68 3.16 4.22
N THR A 24 14.73 2.33 4.28
CA THR A 24 15.55 2.15 5.50
C THR A 24 17.01 2.49 5.32
N ASN A 25 17.49 2.55 4.08
CA ASN A 25 18.91 2.61 3.72
C ASN A 25 19.75 1.43 4.31
N VAL A 26 19.09 0.29 4.58
CA VAL A 26 19.71 -0.90 5.15
C VAL A 26 19.46 -2.10 4.24
N ARG A 27 20.50 -2.84 3.88
CA ARG A 27 20.38 -4.12 3.19
C ARG A 27 20.10 -5.22 4.21
N ILE A 28 18.95 -5.86 4.09
CA ILE A 28 18.54 -6.96 4.97
C ILE A 28 18.69 -8.27 4.19
N PRO A 29 19.46 -9.24 4.70
CA PRO A 29 19.51 -10.59 4.15
C PRO A 29 18.12 -11.24 4.10
N SER A 30 17.97 -12.28 3.29
CA SER A 30 16.70 -13.00 3.18
C SER A 30 16.28 -13.59 4.53
N CYS A 31 14.99 -13.44 4.87
CA CYS A 31 14.36 -13.99 6.08
C CYS A 31 14.95 -13.54 7.42
N GLU A 32 15.59 -12.36 7.47
CA GLU A 32 16.17 -11.84 8.71
C GLU A 32 15.41 -10.64 9.25
N THR A 33 15.54 -10.45 10.57
CA THR A 33 15.11 -9.26 11.28
C THR A 33 16.33 -8.43 11.67
N VAL A 34 16.33 -7.15 11.24
CA VAL A 34 17.38 -6.19 11.61
C VAL A 34 16.76 -5.14 12.53
N ILE A 35 17.37 -4.94 13.70
CA ILE A 35 16.97 -3.92 14.66
C ILE A 35 18.07 -2.88 14.79
N THR A 36 17.68 -1.60 14.62
CA THR A 36 18.61 -0.46 14.68
C THR A 36 18.12 0.56 15.71
N GLN A 37 19.04 1.42 16.12
CA GLN A 37 18.67 2.58 16.94
C GLN A 37 18.04 3.67 16.07
N SER A 38 16.85 4.17 16.48
CA SER A 38 16.19 5.29 15.82
C SER A 38 16.91 6.61 16.07
N GLN A 39 16.72 7.53 15.12
CA GLN A 39 17.20 8.91 15.22
C GLN A 39 16.02 9.89 15.35
N GLY A 40 16.25 11.02 16.01
CA GLY A 40 15.26 12.09 16.11
C GLY A 40 14.02 11.73 16.94
N ASN A 41 12.85 12.08 16.41
CA ASN A 41 11.55 11.94 17.09
C ASN A 41 10.90 10.56 16.93
N GLU A 42 11.52 9.64 16.21
CA GLU A 42 10.96 8.30 16.00
C GLU A 42 11.00 7.48 17.29
N ILE A 43 9.83 7.02 17.73
CA ILE A 43 9.71 6.08 18.85
C ILE A 43 10.01 4.68 18.36
N ILE A 44 9.34 4.28 17.28
CA ILE A 44 9.51 2.99 16.62
C ILE A 44 9.05 3.07 15.17
N ARG A 45 9.75 2.33 14.33
CA ARG A 45 9.36 2.02 12.95
C ARG A 45 9.54 0.54 12.72
N ILE A 46 8.51 -0.14 12.29
CA ILE A 46 8.54 -1.55 11.91
C ILE A 46 8.13 -1.64 10.46
N ILE A 47 8.97 -2.20 9.62
CA ILE A 47 8.66 -2.52 8.23
C ILE A 47 8.85 -4.01 8.03
N HIS A 48 7.82 -4.67 7.52
CA HIS A 48 7.92 -6.04 7.05
C HIS A 48 7.60 -6.09 5.57
N ASN A 49 8.41 -6.77 4.79
CA ASN A 49 8.18 -6.93 3.36
C ASN A 49 8.84 -8.23 2.87
N ALA A 50 8.03 -9.13 2.28
CA ALA A 50 8.47 -10.40 1.70
C ALA A 50 9.43 -11.21 2.59
N GLY A 51 9.05 -11.41 3.86
CA GLY A 51 9.83 -12.21 4.82
C GLY A 51 10.98 -11.47 5.51
N LYS A 52 11.22 -10.19 5.18
CA LYS A 52 12.28 -9.37 5.80
C LYS A 52 11.67 -8.35 6.73
N THR A 53 12.23 -8.22 7.93
CA THR A 53 11.74 -7.26 8.93
C THR A 53 12.85 -6.25 9.28
N PHE A 54 12.52 -4.99 9.18
CA PHE A 54 13.34 -3.90 9.68
C PHE A 54 12.65 -3.25 10.88
N VAL A 55 13.40 -2.99 11.92
CA VAL A 55 12.92 -2.24 13.08
C VAL A 55 13.93 -1.15 13.44
N SER A 56 13.43 0.07 13.57
CA SER A 56 14.16 1.19 14.15
C SER A 56 13.43 1.62 15.41
N THR A 57 14.13 1.73 16.54
CA THR A 57 13.53 2.15 17.80
C THR A 57 14.57 2.76 18.74
N GLN A 58 14.11 3.47 19.77
CA GLN A 58 15.01 4.05 20.78
C GLN A 58 15.80 2.96 21.51
N GLN A 59 17.07 3.23 21.85
CA GLN A 59 18.00 2.27 22.46
C GLN A 59 17.37 1.53 23.66
N LYS A 60 16.65 2.24 24.52
CA LYS A 60 16.00 1.66 25.72
C LYS A 60 14.90 0.64 25.41
N HIS A 61 14.32 0.67 24.21
CA HIS A 61 13.24 -0.21 23.79
C HIS A 61 13.73 -1.47 23.04
N ILE A 62 14.98 -1.50 22.59
CA ILE A 62 15.53 -2.61 21.79
C ILE A 62 15.30 -3.97 22.47
N PRO A 63 15.64 -4.19 23.77
CA PRO A 63 15.46 -5.50 24.40
C PRO A 63 13.98 -5.95 24.45
N ILE A 64 13.07 -4.99 24.67
CA ILE A 64 11.63 -5.26 24.75
C ILE A 64 11.12 -5.70 23.38
N ILE A 65 11.51 -4.98 22.31
CA ILE A 65 11.09 -5.28 20.94
C ILE A 65 11.71 -6.58 20.45
N GLN A 66 12.97 -6.87 20.74
CA GLN A 66 13.61 -8.16 20.41
C GLN A 66 12.81 -9.33 20.97
N LYS A 67 12.48 -9.28 22.26
CA LYS A 67 11.65 -10.29 22.93
C LYS A 67 10.27 -10.43 22.29
N TYR A 68 9.64 -9.31 21.97
CA TYR A 68 8.32 -9.28 21.34
C TYR A 68 8.34 -9.95 19.96
N LEU A 69 9.32 -9.63 19.10
CA LEU A 69 9.43 -10.19 17.75
C LEU A 69 9.74 -11.69 17.75
N CYS A 70 10.44 -12.21 18.77
CA CYS A 70 10.70 -13.65 18.91
C CYS A 70 9.43 -14.46 19.18
N THR A 71 8.37 -13.84 19.73
CA THR A 71 7.17 -14.54 20.21
C THR A 71 5.93 -14.26 19.37
N ASN A 72 5.98 -13.33 18.43
CA ASN A 72 4.84 -12.87 17.66
C ASN A 72 5.08 -12.95 16.15
N ASN A 73 4.03 -13.31 15.41
CA ASN A 73 4.03 -13.21 13.95
C ASN A 73 3.80 -11.75 13.54
N ILE A 74 4.87 -11.10 13.08
CA ILE A 74 4.82 -9.67 12.76
C ILE A 74 3.89 -9.34 11.58
N VAL A 75 3.74 -10.25 10.61
CA VAL A 75 2.83 -10.07 9.47
C VAL A 75 1.38 -9.99 9.95
N GLU A 76 0.99 -10.94 10.80
CA GLU A 76 -0.35 -10.98 11.37
C GLU A 76 -0.64 -9.73 12.22
N LYS A 77 0.35 -9.31 13.02
CA LYS A 77 0.24 -8.10 13.84
C LYS A 77 0.10 -6.83 13.00
N LEU A 78 0.87 -6.67 11.93
CA LEU A 78 0.75 -5.53 11.02
C LEU A 78 -0.63 -5.47 10.34
N CYS A 79 -1.32 -6.59 10.15
CA CYS A 79 -2.67 -6.61 9.61
C CYS A 79 -3.75 -6.17 10.60
N SER A 80 -3.42 -6.04 11.89
CA SER A 80 -4.36 -5.65 12.94
C SER A 80 -4.39 -4.13 13.13
N PRO A 81 -5.55 -3.47 13.00
CA PRO A 81 -5.68 -2.03 13.27
C PRO A 81 -5.25 -1.62 14.67
N SER A 82 -5.34 -2.52 15.65
CA SER A 82 -4.97 -2.25 17.04
C SER A 82 -3.47 -2.42 17.34
N PHE A 83 -2.67 -2.84 16.36
CA PHE A 83 -1.26 -3.14 16.58
C PHE A 83 -0.46 -1.96 17.10
N TYR A 84 -0.74 -0.75 16.63
CA TYR A 84 -0.08 0.46 17.14
C TYR A 84 -0.34 0.69 18.64
N CYS A 85 -1.57 0.40 19.12
CA CYS A 85 -1.90 0.48 20.54
C CYS A 85 -1.13 -0.57 21.34
N GLU A 86 -1.03 -1.79 20.83
CA GLU A 86 -0.27 -2.88 21.47
C GLU A 86 1.19 -2.48 21.63
N ILE A 87 1.83 -1.96 20.60
CA ILE A 87 3.22 -1.50 20.62
C ILE A 87 3.39 -0.32 21.60
N LEU A 88 2.52 0.67 21.54
CA LEU A 88 2.61 1.83 22.45
C LEU A 88 2.50 1.40 23.92
N ASN A 89 1.54 0.54 24.25
CA ASN A 89 1.38 -0.01 25.61
C ASN A 89 2.62 -0.80 26.04
N LEU A 90 3.16 -1.64 25.16
CA LEU A 90 4.38 -2.42 25.40
C LEU A 90 5.57 -1.51 25.74
N LEU A 91 5.68 -0.36 25.07
CA LEU A 91 6.74 0.61 25.28
C LEU A 91 6.47 1.63 26.39
N GLY A 92 5.34 1.52 27.09
CA GLY A 92 4.95 2.37 28.21
C GLY A 92 4.40 3.74 27.80
N TYR A 93 3.85 3.86 26.58
CA TYR A 93 3.17 5.08 26.13
C TYR A 93 1.65 4.92 26.20
N ASP A 94 0.94 6.02 26.41
CA ASP A 94 -0.53 6.06 26.34
C ASP A 94 -0.97 6.22 24.88
N PRO A 95 -1.62 5.20 24.26
CA PRO A 95 -2.03 5.27 22.85
C PRO A 95 -2.97 6.43 22.51
N ARG A 96 -3.76 6.92 23.49
CA ARG A 96 -4.71 8.04 23.29
C ARG A 96 -4.03 9.37 22.97
N LYS A 97 -2.71 9.46 23.18
CA LYS A 97 -1.91 10.65 22.84
C LYS A 97 -1.36 10.63 21.42
N PHE A 98 -1.64 9.59 20.66
CA PHE A 98 -1.16 9.40 19.30
C PHE A 98 -2.34 9.36 18.33
N LEU A 99 -2.22 10.11 17.24
CA LEU A 99 -3.22 10.15 16.19
C LEU A 99 -2.73 9.30 15.02
N LEU A 100 -3.59 8.35 14.59
CA LEU A 100 -3.41 7.68 13.32
C LEU A 100 -3.70 8.66 12.18
N GLU A 101 -2.94 8.56 11.10
CA GLU A 101 -3.23 9.26 9.86
C GLU A 101 -4.61 8.81 9.33
N PRO A 102 -5.60 9.71 9.19
CA PRO A 102 -6.91 9.32 8.69
C PRO A 102 -6.84 8.99 7.19
N SER A 103 -7.77 8.15 6.74
CA SER A 103 -7.94 7.86 5.32
C SER A 103 -8.34 9.13 4.57
N GLU A 104 -7.56 9.49 3.58
CA GLU A 104 -7.75 10.39 2.42
C GLU A 104 -8.53 11.73 2.56
N GLU A 105 -9.40 11.95 3.52
CA GLU A 105 -10.28 13.14 3.56
C GLU A 105 -9.72 14.33 4.35
N PHE A 106 -8.56 14.20 5.01
CA PHE A 106 -8.00 15.23 5.89
C PHE A 106 -6.54 15.56 5.61
N TRP A 107 -6.23 16.04 4.43
CA TRP A 107 -4.86 16.45 4.05
C TRP A 107 -4.45 17.85 4.53
N GLN A 108 -5.19 18.50 5.40
CA GLN A 108 -4.84 19.85 5.87
C GLN A 108 -4.40 19.86 7.32
N ASP A 109 -3.11 20.17 7.53
CA ASP A 109 -2.48 20.71 8.74
C ASP A 109 -2.46 19.89 10.06
N VAL A 110 -2.85 18.62 10.07
CA VAL A 110 -2.70 17.80 11.27
C VAL A 110 -1.41 16.99 11.20
N LYS A 111 -0.51 17.18 12.15
CA LYS A 111 0.70 16.35 12.31
C LYS A 111 0.31 15.00 12.89
N TYR A 112 0.16 14.02 12.02
CA TYR A 112 -0.02 12.63 12.45
C TYR A 112 1.30 12.09 12.98
N ASN A 113 1.24 11.45 14.12
CA ASN A 113 2.40 10.83 14.74
C ASN A 113 2.35 9.30 14.73
N CYS A 114 1.35 8.73 14.06
CA CYS A 114 1.27 7.30 13.80
C CYS A 114 0.82 7.04 12.36
N VAL A 115 1.59 6.24 11.63
CA VAL A 115 1.29 5.77 10.25
C VAL A 115 1.27 4.25 10.28
N HIS A 116 0.20 3.63 9.79
CA HIS A 116 0.05 2.18 9.75
C HIS A 116 -0.50 1.73 8.39
N MET A 117 0.38 1.30 7.50
CA MET A 117 0.09 0.97 6.11
C MET A 117 0.28 -0.51 5.82
N LEU A 118 -0.48 -1.02 4.86
CA LEU A 118 -0.31 -2.33 4.25
C LEU A 118 0.04 -2.19 2.78
N ASP A 119 0.97 -3.01 2.31
CA ASP A 119 1.44 -3.07 0.93
C ASP A 119 1.00 -4.39 0.29
N TYR A 120 0.43 -4.31 -0.91
CA TYR A 120 -0.02 -5.44 -1.70
C TYR A 120 0.56 -5.40 -3.10
N VAL A 121 0.67 -6.58 -3.75
CA VAL A 121 1.07 -6.73 -5.14
C VAL A 121 0.12 -7.62 -5.90
N CYS A 122 -0.16 -7.28 -7.15
CA CYS A 122 -0.88 -8.12 -8.09
C CYS A 122 -0.03 -8.37 -9.34
N THR A 123 -0.04 -9.61 -9.81
CA THR A 123 0.62 -10.06 -11.04
C THR A 123 -0.43 -10.50 -12.04
N LYS A 124 0.01 -10.78 -13.26
CA LYS A 124 -0.86 -11.36 -14.30
C LYS A 124 -1.49 -12.70 -13.85
N ASP A 125 -0.74 -13.48 -13.06
CA ASP A 125 -1.17 -14.82 -12.64
C ASP A 125 -2.12 -14.79 -11.44
N THR A 126 -2.06 -13.74 -10.61
CA THR A 126 -2.92 -13.59 -9.43
C THR A 126 -4.14 -12.73 -9.68
N PHE A 127 -4.15 -11.95 -10.77
CA PHE A 127 -5.24 -11.02 -11.06
C PHE A 127 -6.58 -11.72 -11.29
N VAL A 128 -7.59 -11.26 -10.57
CA VAL A 128 -8.99 -11.71 -10.68
C VAL A 128 -9.81 -10.59 -11.32
N SER A 129 -10.14 -10.76 -12.60
CA SER A 129 -10.96 -9.79 -13.35
C SER A 129 -12.38 -9.70 -12.79
N GLN A 130 -12.93 -8.50 -12.83
CA GLN A 130 -14.33 -8.21 -12.51
C GLN A 130 -15.02 -7.61 -13.76
N SER A 131 -16.38 -7.58 -13.77
CA SER A 131 -17.10 -6.88 -14.82
C SER A 131 -16.69 -5.39 -14.86
N THR A 132 -16.48 -4.89 -16.07
CA THR A 132 -16.08 -3.51 -16.34
C THR A 132 -17.07 -2.84 -17.32
N ASP A 133 -18.27 -3.40 -17.48
CA ASP A 133 -19.25 -2.98 -18.52
C ASP A 133 -19.67 -1.50 -18.40
N GLN A 134 -19.56 -0.91 -17.23
CA GLN A 134 -19.90 0.50 -16.98
C GLN A 134 -18.65 1.41 -16.95
N VAL A 135 -17.46 0.85 -17.16
CA VAL A 135 -16.22 1.61 -17.06
C VAL A 135 -15.86 2.24 -18.38
N GLU A 136 -15.77 3.56 -18.37
CA GLU A 136 -15.27 4.36 -19.49
C GLU A 136 -13.77 4.64 -19.33
N THR A 137 -13.04 4.62 -20.44
CA THR A 137 -11.64 5.04 -20.46
C THR A 137 -11.58 6.51 -20.82
N ILE A 138 -10.95 7.31 -19.95
CA ILE A 138 -10.76 8.73 -20.16
C ILE A 138 -9.28 9.01 -20.37
N LEU A 139 -8.95 9.64 -21.50
CA LEU A 139 -7.59 10.04 -21.85
C LEU A 139 -7.32 11.47 -21.36
N ARG A 140 -6.04 11.81 -21.22
CA ARG A 140 -5.59 13.18 -20.96
C ARG A 140 -6.16 14.15 -22.00
N GLY A 141 -6.67 15.29 -21.54
CA GLY A 141 -7.23 16.32 -22.41
C GLY A 141 -8.70 16.10 -22.80
N ASP A 142 -9.38 15.14 -22.20
CA ASP A 142 -10.82 14.99 -22.37
C ASP A 142 -11.54 16.16 -21.70
N GLU A 143 -12.09 17.08 -22.53
CA GLU A 143 -12.75 18.32 -22.07
C GLU A 143 -13.98 18.07 -21.20
N ARG A 144 -14.50 16.83 -21.13
CA ARG A 144 -15.61 16.45 -20.26
C ARG A 144 -15.29 16.53 -18.79
N PHE A 145 -13.98 16.54 -18.43
CA PHE A 145 -13.52 16.50 -17.05
C PHE A 145 -12.43 17.54 -16.84
N ILE A 146 -12.62 18.40 -15.85
CA ILE A 146 -11.56 19.26 -15.32
C ILE A 146 -10.71 18.33 -14.45
N LEU A 147 -9.64 17.81 -15.04
CA LEU A 147 -8.62 17.05 -14.32
C LEU A 147 -7.52 18.02 -13.92
N ASP A 148 -7.02 17.88 -12.70
CA ASP A 148 -5.84 18.60 -12.25
C ASP A 148 -4.70 18.37 -13.26
N ASP A 149 -3.96 19.41 -13.63
CA ASP A 149 -2.95 19.43 -14.71
C ASP A 149 -1.82 18.38 -14.58
N ASN A 150 -1.78 17.65 -13.49
CA ASN A 150 -0.75 16.65 -13.18
C ASN A 150 -1.09 15.21 -13.58
N PHE A 151 -2.20 14.97 -14.30
CA PHE A 151 -2.58 13.63 -14.72
C PHE A 151 -1.96 13.24 -16.07
N ASP A 152 -0.88 12.46 -16.00
CA ASP A 152 -0.20 11.88 -17.18
C ASP A 152 -0.69 10.48 -17.58
N SER A 153 -1.73 9.95 -16.91
CA SER A 153 -2.15 8.56 -17.07
C SER A 153 -3.61 8.42 -17.54
N THR A 154 -3.89 7.31 -18.20
CA THR A 154 -5.25 6.88 -18.53
C THR A 154 -6.05 6.66 -17.25
N MET A 155 -7.29 7.17 -17.22
CA MET A 155 -8.23 6.98 -16.14
C MET A 155 -9.36 6.05 -16.56
N TYR A 156 -9.76 5.19 -15.66
CA TYR A 156 -10.88 4.25 -15.80
C TYR A 156 -12.00 4.73 -14.88
N CYS A 157 -13.10 5.21 -15.47
CA CYS A 157 -14.12 5.95 -14.74
C CYS A 157 -15.49 5.32 -14.90
N ILE A 158 -16.33 5.52 -13.89
CA ILE A 158 -17.79 5.38 -14.00
C ILE A 158 -18.40 6.76 -13.80
N THR A 159 -19.30 7.15 -14.70
CA THR A 159 -19.93 8.46 -14.72
C THR A 159 -21.43 8.35 -14.55
N ASP A 160 -22.04 9.37 -13.97
CA ASP A 160 -23.48 9.58 -13.95
C ASP A 160 -23.79 11.05 -14.25
N ASN A 161 -24.63 11.30 -15.26
CA ASN A 161 -24.98 12.65 -15.72
C ASN A 161 -23.75 13.56 -15.94
N LYS A 162 -22.72 13.05 -16.61
CA LYS A 162 -21.43 13.72 -16.85
C LYS A 162 -20.61 14.01 -15.59
N ARG A 163 -20.97 13.46 -14.44
CA ARG A 163 -20.18 13.55 -13.20
C ARG A 163 -19.45 12.23 -12.96
N MET A 164 -18.16 12.32 -12.72
CA MET A 164 -17.37 11.17 -12.31
C MET A 164 -17.78 10.75 -10.90
N ILE A 165 -18.25 9.51 -10.74
CA ILE A 165 -18.66 8.93 -9.46
C ILE A 165 -17.62 7.97 -8.88
N SER A 166 -16.85 7.33 -9.75
CA SER A 166 -15.70 6.51 -9.35
C SER A 166 -14.63 6.55 -10.43
N CYS A 167 -13.39 6.52 -10.04
CA CYS A 167 -12.27 6.38 -10.97
C CYS A 167 -11.12 5.59 -10.37
N SER A 168 -10.34 4.98 -11.25
CA SER A 168 -9.05 4.38 -10.93
C SER A 168 -8.05 4.73 -12.01
N TYR A 169 -6.80 4.86 -11.60
CA TYR A 169 -5.67 5.07 -12.49
C TYR A 169 -4.42 4.47 -11.86
N TYR A 170 -3.38 4.38 -12.64
CA TYR A 170 -2.09 3.93 -12.14
C TYR A 170 -1.00 4.94 -12.51
N LYS A 171 0.02 5.03 -11.66
CA LYS A 171 1.23 5.80 -11.91
C LYS A 171 2.38 4.82 -12.11
N PRO A 172 3.07 4.85 -13.26
CA PRO A 172 4.31 4.09 -13.41
C PRO A 172 5.31 4.57 -12.36
N ASN A 173 5.91 3.64 -11.64
CA ASN A 173 7.00 3.97 -10.74
C ASN A 173 8.27 4.22 -11.56
N CYS A 174 8.93 5.33 -11.29
CA CYS A 174 10.14 5.75 -12.00
C CYS A 174 11.38 5.19 -11.32
N ARG A 175 12.48 5.10 -12.08
CA ARG A 175 13.83 4.70 -11.65
C ARG A 175 13.97 3.21 -11.35
N MET A 176 14.14 2.80 -10.05
CA MET A 176 14.47 1.40 -9.72
C MET A 176 13.31 0.41 -9.87
N PHE A 177 12.09 0.89 -10.10
CA PHE A 177 10.87 0.06 -10.16
C PHE A 177 10.12 0.20 -11.48
N GLU A 178 10.86 0.29 -12.61
CA GLU A 178 10.29 0.50 -13.96
C GLU A 178 9.19 -0.50 -14.34
N ASN A 179 9.23 -1.71 -13.76
CA ASN A 179 8.25 -2.76 -14.00
C ASN A 179 7.05 -2.73 -13.06
N THR A 180 6.87 -1.66 -12.30
CA THR A 180 5.76 -1.54 -11.35
C THR A 180 4.89 -0.33 -11.62
N CYS A 181 3.62 -0.40 -11.21
CA CYS A 181 2.69 0.73 -11.23
C CYS A 181 1.95 0.83 -9.91
N SER A 182 1.92 2.01 -9.31
CA SER A 182 1.14 2.29 -8.12
C SER A 182 -0.31 2.59 -8.49
N MET A 183 -1.25 1.89 -7.88
CA MET A 183 -2.68 2.03 -8.13
C MET A 183 -3.30 3.12 -7.28
N GLN A 184 -4.26 3.84 -7.86
CA GLN A 184 -5.08 4.83 -7.18
C GLN A 184 -6.56 4.56 -7.47
N VAL A 185 -7.42 4.68 -6.45
CA VAL A 185 -8.86 4.47 -6.55
C VAL A 185 -9.60 5.52 -5.77
N PHE A 186 -10.62 6.08 -6.38
CA PHE A 186 -11.51 7.03 -5.75
C PHE A 186 -12.97 6.67 -6.05
N THR A 187 -13.85 6.79 -5.07
CA THR A 187 -15.32 6.70 -5.26
C THR A 187 -15.98 7.74 -4.38
N ARG A 188 -16.86 8.56 -4.96
CA ARG A 188 -17.63 9.56 -4.24
C ARG A 188 -18.41 8.90 -3.11
N TRP A 189 -18.51 9.59 -1.98
CA TRP A 189 -19.08 9.05 -0.75
C TRP A 189 -20.47 8.45 -0.96
N GLU A 190 -21.38 9.19 -1.62
CA GLU A 190 -22.77 8.80 -1.89
C GLU A 190 -22.91 7.59 -2.83
N HIS A 191 -21.82 7.18 -3.44
CA HIS A 191 -21.75 6.05 -4.38
C HIS A 191 -20.92 4.88 -3.86
N ARG A 192 -20.39 4.98 -2.66
CA ARG A 192 -19.64 3.87 -2.01
C ARG A 192 -20.55 2.68 -1.71
N GLY A 193 -19.98 1.50 -1.54
CA GLY A 193 -20.69 0.26 -1.26
C GLY A 193 -21.39 -0.38 -2.46
N LYS A 194 -21.43 0.27 -3.63
CA LYS A 194 -22.09 -0.21 -4.86
C LYS A 194 -21.16 -1.00 -5.81
N GLY A 195 -19.90 -1.24 -5.42
CA GLY A 195 -18.93 -1.97 -6.21
C GLY A 195 -18.17 -1.15 -7.27
N TYR A 196 -18.49 0.12 -7.45
CA TYR A 196 -17.89 0.96 -8.51
C TYR A 196 -16.36 1.08 -8.41
N GLY A 197 -15.83 1.28 -7.19
CA GLY A 197 -14.39 1.31 -6.99
C GLY A 197 -13.68 0.02 -7.39
N LYS A 198 -14.34 -1.16 -7.16
CA LYS A 198 -13.81 -2.44 -7.59
C LYS A 198 -13.82 -2.59 -9.12
N MET A 199 -14.87 -2.11 -9.80
CA MET A 199 -14.96 -2.17 -11.26
C MET A 199 -13.90 -1.29 -11.92
N THR A 200 -13.75 -0.04 -11.48
CA THR A 200 -12.73 0.87 -12.03
C THR A 200 -11.32 0.38 -11.74
N ALA A 201 -11.05 -0.11 -10.52
CA ALA A 201 -9.77 -0.70 -10.15
C ALA A 201 -9.44 -1.96 -10.96
N SER A 202 -10.44 -2.81 -11.25
CA SER A 202 -10.26 -3.97 -12.12
C SER A 202 -9.79 -3.57 -13.52
N ALA A 203 -10.42 -2.57 -14.13
CA ALA A 203 -10.03 -2.08 -15.45
C ALA A 203 -8.59 -1.56 -15.46
N ALA A 204 -8.23 -0.73 -14.48
CA ALA A 204 -6.89 -0.18 -14.36
C ALA A 204 -5.83 -1.27 -14.09
N THR A 205 -6.13 -2.23 -13.19
CA THR A 205 -5.23 -3.35 -12.90
C THR A 205 -5.03 -4.24 -14.11
N GLN A 206 -6.11 -4.52 -14.87
CA GLN A 206 -6.04 -5.31 -16.09
C GLN A 206 -5.07 -4.71 -17.10
N ASP A 207 -5.06 -3.40 -17.24
CA ASP A 207 -4.15 -2.71 -18.15
C ASP A 207 -2.69 -2.85 -17.70
N VAL A 208 -2.42 -2.65 -16.41
CA VAL A 208 -1.08 -2.84 -15.82
C VAL A 208 -0.55 -4.26 -16.06
N VAL A 209 -1.36 -5.28 -15.78
CA VAL A 209 -0.90 -6.68 -15.94
C VAL A 209 -0.79 -7.10 -17.41
N LYS A 210 -1.57 -6.51 -18.33
CA LYS A 210 -1.39 -6.68 -19.77
C LYS A 210 -0.05 -6.13 -20.28
N MET A 211 0.45 -5.06 -19.68
CA MET A 211 1.79 -4.54 -19.94
C MET A 211 2.91 -5.38 -19.31
N ASN A 212 2.60 -6.51 -18.70
CA ASN A 212 3.52 -7.35 -17.92
C ASN A 212 4.21 -6.57 -16.78
N ARG A 213 3.50 -5.66 -16.12
CA ARG A 213 3.98 -4.94 -14.95
C ARG A 213 3.31 -5.47 -13.68
N LEU A 214 3.97 -5.24 -12.53
CA LEU A 214 3.38 -5.49 -11.21
C LEU A 214 2.49 -4.32 -10.82
N ALA A 215 1.25 -4.61 -10.44
CA ALA A 215 0.36 -3.60 -9.87
C ALA A 215 0.55 -3.57 -8.34
N LEU A 216 0.89 -2.40 -7.80
CA LEU A 216 1.11 -2.17 -6.38
C LEU A 216 -0.06 -1.43 -5.78
N TRP A 217 -0.48 -1.87 -4.60
CA TRP A 217 -1.55 -1.24 -3.85
C TRP A 217 -1.10 -0.99 -2.42
N ALA A 218 -1.20 0.25 -1.97
CA ALA A 218 -0.93 0.60 -0.59
C ALA A 218 -2.17 1.23 0.03
N CYS A 219 -2.50 0.84 1.26
CA CYS A 219 -3.60 1.44 2.00
C CYS A 219 -3.36 1.36 3.50
N GLN A 220 -4.03 2.24 4.24
CA GLN A 220 -4.04 2.17 5.69
C GLN A 220 -4.69 0.87 6.16
N VAL A 221 -4.19 0.33 7.25
CA VAL A 221 -4.71 -0.92 7.84
C VAL A 221 -6.20 -0.82 8.19
N GLU A 222 -6.67 0.36 8.55
CA GLU A 222 -8.08 0.62 8.92
C GLU A 222 -8.98 0.81 7.70
N ASN A 223 -8.42 1.07 6.51
CA ASN A 223 -9.20 1.23 5.28
C ASN A 223 -9.69 -0.12 4.75
N ILE A 224 -10.61 -0.72 5.51
CA ILE A 224 -11.19 -2.04 5.19
C ILE A 224 -11.81 -2.09 3.77
N PRO A 225 -12.52 -1.05 3.29
CA PRO A 225 -13.03 -1.06 1.90
C PRO A 225 -11.90 -1.19 0.86
N SER A 226 -10.81 -0.46 1.01
CA SER A 226 -9.66 -0.50 0.11
C SER A 226 -8.98 -1.88 0.13
N ARG A 227 -8.77 -2.46 1.32
CA ARG A 227 -8.23 -3.81 1.49
C ARG A 227 -9.08 -4.85 0.77
N LYS A 228 -10.40 -4.81 0.97
CA LYS A 228 -11.35 -5.73 0.32
C LYS A 228 -11.33 -5.62 -1.21
N ILE A 229 -11.16 -4.42 -1.76
CA ILE A 229 -11.01 -4.23 -3.21
C ILE A 229 -9.74 -4.94 -3.67
N ALA A 230 -8.58 -4.63 -3.08
CA ALA A 230 -7.30 -5.23 -3.45
C ALA A 230 -7.37 -6.78 -3.38
N GLU A 231 -7.79 -7.33 -2.25
CA GLU A 231 -7.91 -8.78 -2.04
C GLU A 231 -8.86 -9.44 -3.06
N SER A 232 -10.00 -8.81 -3.36
CA SER A 232 -10.98 -9.32 -4.33
C SER A 232 -10.51 -9.30 -5.78
N LEU A 233 -9.48 -8.52 -6.09
CA LEU A 233 -8.83 -8.45 -7.39
C LEU A 233 -7.57 -9.32 -7.48
N GLY A 234 -7.28 -10.12 -6.45
CA GLY A 234 -6.15 -11.05 -6.42
C GLY A 234 -4.81 -10.39 -6.04
N TYR A 235 -4.85 -9.22 -5.39
CA TYR A 235 -3.66 -8.66 -4.80
C TYR A 235 -3.24 -9.48 -3.57
N MET A 236 -1.98 -9.82 -3.52
CA MET A 236 -1.37 -10.55 -2.40
C MET A 236 -0.71 -9.55 -1.45
N LEU A 237 -0.88 -9.77 -0.16
CA LEU A 237 -0.19 -8.97 0.86
C LEU A 237 1.32 -9.22 0.78
N LEU A 238 2.09 -8.17 0.59
CA LEU A 238 3.55 -8.20 0.66
C LEU A 238 4.07 -7.96 2.07
N GLY A 239 3.39 -7.09 2.81
CA GLY A 239 3.79 -6.66 4.12
C GLY A 239 3.16 -5.34 4.54
N GLY A 240 3.88 -4.54 5.30
CA GLY A 240 3.39 -3.24 5.75
C GLY A 240 4.40 -2.48 6.58
N GLU A 241 4.00 -1.30 7.01
CA GLU A 241 4.78 -0.40 7.85
C GLU A 241 3.95 0.14 9.01
N LEU A 242 4.48 0.04 10.22
CA LEU A 242 4.04 0.81 11.37
C LEU A 242 5.14 1.80 11.75
N ARG A 243 4.84 3.10 11.76
CA ARG A 243 5.76 4.15 12.21
C ARG A 243 5.08 5.04 13.23
N ILE A 244 5.72 5.21 14.38
CA ILE A 244 5.24 6.05 15.49
C ILE A 244 6.32 7.08 15.83
N MET A 245 5.93 8.34 15.87
CA MET A 245 6.78 9.50 16.17
C MET A 245 6.24 10.25 17.39
N LYS A 246 7.12 11.00 18.08
CA LYS A 246 6.73 11.95 19.14
C LYS A 246 6.18 13.24 18.55
#